data_574f70c97439e5a164e14641d86423b1
#
_entry.id   574f70c97439e5a164e14641d86423b1
#
_cell.length_a   1.000
_cell.length_b   1.000
_cell.length_c   1.000
_cell.angle_alpha   90.00
_cell.angle_beta   90.00
_cell.angle_gamma   90.00
#
_symmetry.space_group_name_H-M   'P 1'
#
loop_
_entity.id
_entity.type
_entity.pdbx_description
1 polymer ?
#
loop_
_entity_poly.entity_id
_entity_poly.type
_entity_poly.pdbx_seq_one_letter_code
_entity_poly.pdbx_strand_id
1 'polypeptide(L)' 'MGYKIKEVREARKMTQEELADKSGVSRGTISALENGSIRTTTTKTLVRLSRALGVSVDQIFYADCV' A
#
# COMPACT_ATOMS: atom_id res chain seq x y z
N MET A 1 -7.28 11.64 4.35
CA MET A 1 -6.36 10.97 3.41
C MET A 1 -5.85 9.69 4.01
N GLY A 2 -5.85 8.63 3.27
CA GLY A 2 -5.41 7.34 3.76
C GLY A 2 -5.07 6.41 2.61
N TYR A 3 -4.84 5.15 2.95
CA TYR A 3 -4.45 4.14 1.97
C TYR A 3 -5.25 2.87 2.22
N LYS A 4 -5.66 2.24 1.15
CA LYS A 4 -6.40 0.97 1.20
C LYS A 4 -5.48 -0.23 0.96
N ILE A 5 -4.21 -0.07 1.27
CA ILE A 5 -3.21 -1.11 1.03
C ILE A 5 -3.58 -2.41 1.73
N LYS A 6 -3.94 -2.33 3.00
CA LYS A 6 -4.31 -3.51 3.77
C LYS A 6 -5.51 -4.24 3.18
N GLU A 7 -6.55 -3.50 2.81
CA GLU A 7 -7.76 -4.09 2.24
C GLU A 7 -7.47 -4.81 0.95
N VAL A 8 -6.72 -4.17 0.05
CA VAL A 8 -6.39 -4.76 -1.24
C VAL A 8 -5.45 -5.94 -1.05
N ARG A 9 -4.47 -5.81 -0.15
CA ARG A 9 -3.54 -6.89 0.14
C ARG A 9 -4.27 -8.13 0.65
N GLU A 10 -5.18 -7.95 1.58
CA GLU A 10 -5.94 -9.06 2.14
C GLU A 10 -6.88 -9.68 1.11
N ALA A 11 -7.46 -8.85 0.25
CA ALA A 11 -8.29 -9.36 -0.84
C ALA A 11 -7.49 -10.22 -1.81
N ARG A 12 -6.19 -9.97 -1.93
CA ARG A 12 -5.28 -10.77 -2.76
C ARG A 12 -4.62 -11.90 -1.98
N LYS A 13 -5.01 -12.08 -0.72
CA LYS A 13 -4.49 -13.12 0.18
C LYS A 13 -2.97 -13.07 0.31
N MET A 14 -2.45 -11.85 0.41
CA MET A 14 -1.03 -11.61 0.61
C MET A 14 -0.72 -11.22 2.04
N THR A 15 0.43 -11.66 2.54
CA THR A 15 0.96 -11.16 3.81
C THR A 15 1.73 -9.88 3.54
N GLN A 16 2.02 -9.11 4.60
CA GLN A 16 2.86 -7.93 4.48
C GLN A 16 4.24 -8.30 3.94
N GLU A 17 4.75 -9.44 4.36
CA GLU A 17 6.05 -9.93 3.93
C GLU A 17 6.07 -10.23 2.44
N GLU A 18 5.03 -10.88 1.95
CA GLU A 18 4.90 -11.16 0.53
C GLU A 18 4.82 -9.88 -0.30
N LEU A 19 4.06 -8.92 0.18
CA LEU A 19 3.94 -7.64 -0.51
C LEU A 19 5.28 -6.90 -0.51
N ALA A 20 6.01 -6.95 0.60
CA ALA A 20 7.33 -6.34 0.68
C ALA A 20 8.28 -6.95 -0.36
N ASP A 21 8.28 -8.27 -0.47
CA ASP A 21 9.11 -8.96 -1.46
C ASP A 21 8.75 -8.58 -2.88
N LYS A 22 7.47 -8.53 -3.19
CA LYS A 22 7.03 -8.25 -4.55
C LYS A 22 7.18 -6.80 -4.95
N SER A 23 7.02 -5.89 -3.99
CA SER A 23 7.05 -4.46 -4.29
C SER A 23 8.44 -3.86 -4.15
N GLY A 24 9.32 -4.50 -3.39
CA GLY A 24 10.61 -3.92 -3.05
C GLY A 24 10.49 -2.82 -2.00
N VAL A 25 9.34 -2.70 -1.36
CA VAL A 25 9.10 -1.73 -0.30
C VAL A 25 9.26 -2.47 1.03
N SER A 26 9.92 -1.86 2.00
CA SER A 26 10.17 -2.54 3.27
C SER A 26 8.87 -2.84 4.00
N ARG A 27 8.85 -3.95 4.72
CA ARG A 27 7.69 -4.35 5.50
C ARG A 27 7.32 -3.29 6.54
N GLY A 28 8.33 -2.64 7.14
CA GLY A 28 8.08 -1.57 8.09
C GLY A 28 7.32 -0.41 7.49
N THR A 29 7.66 -0.04 6.25
CA THR A 29 6.96 1.01 5.54
C THR A 29 5.52 0.60 5.23
N ILE A 30 5.33 -0.64 4.78
CA ILE A 30 3.99 -1.16 4.51
C ILE A 30 3.14 -1.14 5.77
N SER A 31 3.68 -1.63 6.87
CA SER A 31 2.98 -1.64 8.14
C SER A 31 2.60 -0.22 8.59
N ALA A 32 3.54 0.71 8.47
CA ALA A 32 3.30 2.09 8.86
C ALA A 32 2.21 2.75 8.00
N LEU A 33 2.18 2.44 6.71
CA LEU A 33 1.13 2.95 5.82
C LEU A 33 -0.22 2.33 6.15
N GLU A 34 -0.23 1.05 6.49
CA GLU A 34 -1.48 0.36 6.80
C GLU A 34 -2.09 0.82 8.12
N ASN A 35 -1.25 1.08 9.11
CA ASN A 35 -1.75 1.48 10.43
C ASN A 35 -1.87 2.99 10.62
N GLY A 36 -1.51 3.78 9.60
CA GLY A 36 -1.65 5.23 9.67
C GLY A 36 -0.51 5.96 10.35
N SER A 37 0.57 5.27 10.69
CA SER A 37 1.74 5.92 11.29
C SER A 37 2.43 6.87 10.32
N ILE A 38 2.38 6.55 9.03
CA ILE A 38 2.87 7.42 7.97
C ILE A 38 1.67 7.90 7.17
N ARG A 39 1.49 9.19 7.06
CA ARG A 39 0.39 9.77 6.31
C ARG A 39 0.76 10.12 4.89
N THR A 40 2.03 10.29 4.63
CA THR A 40 2.51 10.65 3.29
C THR A 40 3.59 9.67 2.87
N THR A 41 3.63 9.40 1.58
CA THR A 41 4.66 8.57 1.01
C THR A 41 4.94 9.08 -0.40
N THR A 42 6.01 8.59 -1.01
CA THR A 42 6.35 9.04 -2.35
C THR A 42 5.47 8.33 -3.38
N THR A 43 5.27 8.99 -4.51
CA THR A 43 4.55 8.39 -5.64
C THR A 43 5.24 7.09 -6.07
N LYS A 44 6.56 7.07 -6.03
CA LYS A 44 7.34 5.88 -6.38
C LYS A 44 6.94 4.67 -5.52
N THR A 45 6.81 4.88 -4.22
CA THR A 45 6.39 3.82 -3.30
C THR A 45 4.98 3.33 -3.63
N LEU A 46 4.07 4.25 -3.89
CA LEU A 46 2.70 3.90 -4.24
C LEU A 46 2.63 3.12 -5.54
N VAL A 47 3.42 3.52 -6.53
CA VAL A 47 3.47 2.81 -7.81
C VAL A 47 3.98 1.39 -7.62
N ARG A 48 5.03 1.22 -6.83
CA ARG A 48 5.57 -0.11 -6.55
C ARG A 48 4.54 -1.00 -5.87
N LEU A 49 3.85 -0.46 -4.88
CA LEU A 49 2.82 -1.22 -4.17
C LEU A 49 1.66 -1.58 -5.10
N SER A 50 1.20 -0.64 -5.91
CA SER A 50 0.10 -0.89 -6.83
C SER A 50 0.44 -1.99 -7.84
N ARG A 51 1.66 -1.99 -8.35
CA ARG A 51 2.12 -3.02 -9.29
C ARG A 51 2.18 -4.38 -8.62
N ALA A 52 2.68 -4.43 -7.41
CA ALA A 52 2.78 -5.69 -6.67
C ALA A 52 1.39 -6.25 -6.35
N LEU A 53 0.43 -5.38 -6.12
CA LEU A 53 -0.95 -5.78 -5.83
C LEU A 53 -1.78 -6.00 -7.10
N GLY A 54 -1.28 -5.59 -8.26
CA GLY A 54 -2.00 -5.75 -9.51
C GLY A 54 -3.18 -4.80 -9.66
N VAL A 55 -3.09 -3.64 -9.07
CA VAL A 55 -4.16 -2.63 -9.10
C VAL A 55 -3.55 -1.27 -9.46
N SER A 56 -4.40 -0.30 -9.72
CA SER A 56 -3.94 1.06 -9.99
C SER A 56 -3.64 1.78 -8.68
N VAL A 57 -2.85 2.86 -8.76
CA VAL A 57 -2.55 3.67 -7.59
C VAL A 57 -3.83 4.22 -6.97
N ASP A 58 -4.82 4.58 -7.78
CA ASP A 58 -6.10 5.08 -7.30
C ASP A 58 -6.82 4.11 -6.39
N GLN A 59 -6.62 2.82 -6.59
CA GLN A 59 -7.29 1.80 -5.80
C GLN A 59 -6.71 1.63 -4.41
N ILE A 60 -5.45 2.01 -4.23
CA ILE A 60 -4.81 1.95 -2.92
C ILE A 60 -4.68 3.33 -2.25
N PHE A 61 -4.79 4.39 -3.04
CA PHE A 61 -4.75 5.75 -2.51
C PHE A 61 -6.17 6.24 -2.28
N TYR A 62 -6.38 6.86 -1.14
CA TYR A 62 -7.71 7.20 -0.72
C TYR A 62 -7.62 8.54 -0.01
N ALA A 63 -8.16 9.54 -0.64
CA ALA A 63 -8.20 10.86 -0.06
C ALA A 63 -9.59 11.09 0.50
N ASP A 64 -9.65 11.72 1.65
CA ASP A 64 -10.92 12.12 2.23
C ASP A 64 -11.48 13.23 1.36
N CYS A 65 -12.37 12.86 0.50
CA CYS A 65 -13.08 13.82 -0.32
C CYS A 65 -14.26 14.31 0.46
N VAL A 66 -14.33 15.53 0.54
CA VAL A 66 -15.43 16.12 1.23
C VAL A 66 -16.35 16.75 0.27
#